data_f4ec73df7b8c57609b01d67e57409605
#
_entry.id   f4ec73df7b8c57609b01d67e57409605
#
_cell.length_a   1.000
_cell.length_b   1.000
_cell.length_c   1.000
_cell.angle_alpha   90.00
_cell.angle_beta   90.00
_cell.angle_gamma   90.00
#
_symmetry.space_group_name_H-M   'P 1'
#
loop_
_entity.id
_entity.type
_entity.pdbx_description
1 polymer ?
#
loop_
_entity_poly.entity_id
_entity_poly.type
_entity_poly.pdbx_seq_one_letter_code
_entity_poly.pdbx_strand_id
1 'polypeptide(L)'
;MFRDSTIRKSLDDYIKSRIREIPMEVSQTFPDVQKVWKCESNLDFLYGYYVGKIEEGALRYLLKATRASAGGYVDTFDIRGVIEMHRDEILKALKKSLET
;
A
#
# COMPACT_ATOMS: atom_id res chain seq x y z
N MET A 1 17.88 -0.17 -3.70
CA MET A 1 16.89 0.11 -2.64
C MET A 1 17.39 1.26 -1.76
N PHE A 2 16.58 1.76 -0.85
CA PHE A 2 16.93 2.96 -0.07
C PHE A 2 18.25 2.79 0.69
N ARG A 3 19.13 3.78 0.57
CA ARG A 3 20.39 3.80 1.29
C ARG A 3 20.21 4.28 2.73
N ASP A 4 19.22 5.13 2.94
CA ASP A 4 18.94 5.70 4.26
C ASP A 4 18.02 4.75 5.04
N SER A 5 18.54 4.17 6.11
CA SER A 5 17.79 3.23 6.94
C SER A 5 16.61 3.89 7.65
N THR A 6 16.69 5.19 7.93
CA THR A 6 15.61 5.94 8.56
C THR A 6 14.42 6.06 7.59
N ILE A 7 14.71 6.38 6.33
CA ILE A 7 13.69 6.48 5.29
C ILE A 7 13.06 5.11 5.06
N ARG A 8 13.87 4.06 5.01
CA ARG A 8 13.37 2.69 4.83
C ARG A 8 12.45 2.28 5.98
N LYS A 9 12.84 2.59 7.21
CA LYS A 9 12.03 2.29 8.37
C LYS A 9 10.71 3.06 8.34
N SER A 10 10.76 4.34 8.00
CA SER A 10 9.55 5.16 7.87
C SER A 10 8.59 4.59 6.84
N LEU A 11 9.14 4.11 5.72
CA LEU A 11 8.32 3.49 4.67
C LEU A 11 7.69 2.19 5.17
N ASP A 12 8.46 1.33 5.84
CA ASP A 12 7.92 0.08 6.40
C ASP A 12 6.80 0.39 7.40
N ASP A 13 6.99 1.37 8.26
CA ASP A 13 5.99 1.75 9.26
C ASP A 13 4.71 2.29 8.59
N TYR A 14 4.88 3.09 7.53
CA TYR A 14 3.74 3.59 6.76
C TYR A 14 2.96 2.45 6.12
N ILE A 15 3.65 1.52 5.47
CA ILE A 15 3.01 0.37 4.82
C ILE A 15 2.26 -0.47 5.85
N LYS A 16 2.87 -0.76 6.98
CA LYS A 16 2.22 -1.54 8.06
C LYS A 16 0.96 -0.85 8.57
N SER A 17 0.99 0.47 8.71
CA SER A 17 -0.17 1.21 9.17
C SER A 17 -1.31 1.14 8.13
N ARG A 18 -0.99 1.21 6.83
CA ARG A 18 -1.98 1.08 5.78
C ARG A 18 -2.58 -0.32 5.73
N ILE A 19 -1.76 -1.35 5.94
CA ILE A 19 -2.24 -2.73 5.99
C ILE A 19 -3.27 -2.92 7.11
N ARG A 20 -3.02 -2.31 8.26
CA ARG A 20 -3.97 -2.40 9.40
C ARG A 20 -5.32 -1.76 9.09
N GLU A 21 -5.36 -0.79 8.18
CA GLU A 21 -6.60 -0.11 7.79
C GLU A 21 -7.41 -0.88 6.76
N ILE A 22 -6.80 -1.85 6.07
CA ILE A 22 -7.45 -2.58 4.96
C ILE A 22 -8.79 -3.20 5.37
N PRO A 23 -8.92 -3.94 6.47
CA PRO A 23 -10.20 -4.57 6.78
C PRO A 23 -11.35 -3.59 6.91
N MET A 24 -11.11 -2.45 7.54
CA MET A 24 -12.15 -1.43 7.67
C MET A 24 -12.48 -0.79 6.33
N GLU A 25 -11.45 -0.45 5.55
CA GLU A 25 -11.66 0.17 4.24
C GLU A 25 -12.42 -0.76 3.28
N VAL A 26 -12.06 -2.04 3.24
CA VAL A 26 -12.74 -3.01 2.38
C VAL A 26 -14.21 -3.12 2.79
N SER A 27 -14.47 -3.22 4.08
CA SER A 27 -15.83 -3.32 4.61
C SER A 27 -16.68 -2.12 4.22
N GLN A 28 -16.11 -0.92 4.23
CA GLN A 28 -16.85 0.33 3.97
C GLN A 28 -16.99 0.64 2.48
N THR A 29 -15.99 0.31 1.65
CA THR A 29 -15.95 0.80 0.29
C THR A 29 -16.16 -0.26 -0.78
N PHE A 30 -15.77 -1.52 -0.52
CA PHE A 30 -15.80 -2.55 -1.55
C PHE A 30 -17.21 -2.86 -2.07
N PRO A 31 -18.27 -2.88 -1.23
CA PRO A 31 -19.62 -3.11 -1.76
C PRO A 31 -20.02 -2.10 -2.84
N ASP A 32 -19.62 -0.84 -2.68
CA ASP A 32 -19.91 0.18 -3.68
C ASP A 32 -19.02 0.04 -4.92
N VAL A 33 -17.76 -0.33 -4.72
CA VAL A 33 -16.82 -0.55 -5.81
C VAL A 33 -17.29 -1.69 -6.70
N GLN A 34 -17.83 -2.76 -6.12
CA GLN A 34 -18.33 -3.92 -6.86
C GLN A 34 -19.51 -3.58 -7.77
N LYS A 35 -20.26 -2.54 -7.45
CA LYS A 35 -21.37 -2.10 -8.29
C LYS A 35 -20.90 -1.47 -9.60
N VAL A 36 -19.70 -0.90 -9.58
CA VAL A 36 -19.14 -0.17 -10.72
C VAL A 36 -18.18 -1.06 -11.52
N TRP A 37 -17.28 -1.73 -10.83
CA TRP A 37 -16.25 -2.56 -11.48
C TRP A 37 -16.44 -4.02 -11.12
N LYS A 38 -16.77 -4.81 -12.12
CA LYS A 38 -16.92 -6.24 -11.97
C LYS A 38 -15.60 -6.92 -12.30
N CYS A 39 -15.22 -7.90 -11.50
CA CYS A 39 -13.97 -8.64 -11.69
C CYS A 39 -14.20 -10.11 -11.39
N GLU A 40 -13.41 -10.98 -12.02
CA GLU A 40 -13.52 -12.42 -11.82
C GLU A 40 -13.00 -12.84 -10.46
N SER A 41 -11.93 -12.20 -9.99
CA SER A 41 -11.34 -12.50 -8.69
C SER A 41 -11.33 -11.24 -7.82
N ASN A 42 -12.13 -11.24 -6.75
CA ASN A 42 -12.15 -10.13 -5.81
C ASN A 42 -10.79 -9.94 -5.14
N LEU A 43 -10.11 -11.04 -4.82
CA LEU A 43 -8.81 -10.98 -4.18
C LEU A 43 -7.77 -10.31 -5.09
N ASP A 44 -7.71 -10.72 -6.35
CA ASP A 44 -6.74 -10.16 -7.31
C ASP A 44 -7.03 -8.69 -7.57
N PHE A 45 -8.30 -8.33 -7.72
CA PHE A 45 -8.70 -6.94 -7.91
C PHE A 45 -8.27 -6.08 -6.72
N LEU A 46 -8.57 -6.53 -5.51
CA LEU A 46 -8.24 -5.78 -4.30
C LEU A 46 -6.74 -5.69 -4.09
N TYR A 47 -6.00 -6.75 -4.41
CA TYR A 47 -4.55 -6.73 -4.29
C TYR A 47 -3.94 -5.63 -5.17
N GLY A 48 -4.31 -5.59 -6.45
CA GLY A 48 -3.83 -4.55 -7.36
C GLY A 48 -4.25 -3.15 -6.93
N TYR A 49 -5.52 -3.02 -6.50
CA TYR A 49 -6.05 -1.75 -6.03
C TYR A 49 -5.28 -1.22 -4.83
N TYR A 50 -5.04 -2.07 -3.82
CA TYR A 50 -4.35 -1.63 -2.61
C TYR A 50 -2.86 -1.44 -2.81
N VAL A 51 -2.21 -2.27 -3.64
CA VAL A 51 -0.81 -2.06 -3.96
C VAL A 51 -0.62 -0.68 -4.62
N GLY A 52 -1.47 -0.33 -5.59
CA GLY A 52 -1.40 0.97 -6.23
C GLY A 52 -1.68 2.12 -5.28
N LYS A 53 -2.68 1.94 -4.41
CA LYS A 53 -3.04 2.96 -3.43
C LYS A 53 -1.94 3.20 -2.40
N ILE A 54 -1.33 2.11 -1.91
CA ILE A 54 -0.23 2.19 -0.96
C ILE A 54 0.98 2.84 -1.63
N GLU A 55 1.29 2.47 -2.88
CA GLU A 55 2.41 3.06 -3.61
C GLU A 55 2.24 4.57 -3.75
N GLU A 56 1.07 5.03 -4.17
CA GLU A 56 0.81 6.46 -4.33
C GLU A 56 0.90 7.21 -3.00
N GLY A 57 0.29 6.65 -1.96
CA GLY A 57 0.35 7.26 -0.63
C GLY A 57 1.76 7.28 -0.07
N ALA A 58 2.53 6.21 -0.29
CA ALA A 58 3.92 6.13 0.16
C ALA A 58 4.78 7.15 -0.57
N LEU A 59 4.56 7.32 -1.87
CA LEU A 59 5.30 8.32 -2.65
C LEU A 59 5.07 9.72 -2.09
N ARG A 60 3.82 10.08 -1.85
CA ARG A 60 3.49 11.40 -1.26
C ARG A 60 4.09 11.56 0.12
N TYR A 61 4.02 10.50 0.94
CA TYR A 61 4.58 10.52 2.28
C TYR A 61 6.09 10.76 2.25
N LEU A 62 6.81 10.04 1.40
CA LEU A 62 8.27 10.16 1.32
C LEU A 62 8.70 11.49 0.71
N LEU A 63 7.99 11.98 -0.30
CA LEU A 63 8.28 13.30 -0.87
C LEU A 63 8.14 14.39 0.18
N LYS A 64 7.16 14.28 1.05
CA LYS A 64 6.95 15.22 2.14
C LYS A 64 8.05 15.10 3.19
N ALA A 65 8.39 13.87 3.56
CA ALA A 65 9.41 13.60 4.57
C ALA A 65 10.82 14.01 4.13
N THR A 66 11.12 13.86 2.82
CA THR A 66 12.44 14.18 2.27
C THR A 66 12.55 15.58 1.69
N ARG A 67 11.46 16.35 1.70
CA ARG A 67 11.45 17.70 1.11
C ARG A 67 12.46 18.63 1.75
N ALA A 68 12.77 18.43 3.03
CA ALA A 68 13.75 19.22 3.75
C ALA A 68 15.19 18.86 3.38
N SER A 69 15.41 17.71 2.75
CA SER A 69 16.71 17.25 2.30
C SER A 69 16.94 17.75 0.89
N ALA A 70 17.95 18.60 0.69
CA ALA A 70 18.27 19.12 -0.63
C ALA A 70 18.53 17.97 -1.59
N GLY A 71 17.76 17.88 -2.68
CA GLY A 71 17.90 16.86 -3.70
C GLY A 71 17.30 15.51 -3.34
N GLY A 72 16.36 15.46 -2.42
CA GLY A 72 15.67 14.21 -2.08
C GLY A 72 15.00 13.60 -3.30
N TYR A 73 15.53 12.45 -3.75
CA TYR A 73 14.99 11.70 -4.87
C TYR A 73 14.32 10.44 -4.34
N VAL A 74 13.08 10.21 -4.77
CA VAL A 74 12.34 9.01 -4.38
C VAL A 74 12.08 8.17 -5.62
N ASP A 75 12.62 6.97 -5.64
CA ASP A 75 12.45 6.03 -6.75
C ASP A 75 11.21 5.17 -6.49
N THR A 76 10.24 5.25 -7.41
CA THR A 76 9.01 4.47 -7.28
C THR A 76 9.26 2.97 -7.34
N PHE A 77 10.31 2.53 -8.06
CA PHE A 77 10.66 1.11 -8.07
C PHE A 77 11.14 0.62 -6.71
N ASP A 78 11.84 1.47 -5.97
CA ASP A 78 12.26 1.13 -4.61
C ASP A 78 11.02 0.99 -3.69
N ILE A 79 10.05 1.88 -3.85
CA ILE A 79 8.79 1.80 -3.11
C ILE A 79 8.08 0.49 -3.43
N ARG A 80 7.97 0.15 -4.71
CA ARG A 80 7.32 -1.09 -5.15
C ARG A 80 8.01 -2.31 -4.57
N GLY A 81 9.35 -2.30 -4.54
CA GLY A 81 10.10 -3.41 -3.95
C GLY A 81 9.81 -3.61 -2.49
N VAL A 82 9.71 -2.51 -1.73
CA VAL A 82 9.39 -2.60 -0.30
C VAL A 82 7.95 -3.08 -0.10
N ILE A 83 7.00 -2.59 -0.89
CA ILE A 83 5.61 -3.06 -0.81
C ILE A 83 5.56 -4.56 -1.10
N GLU A 84 6.29 -5.04 -2.09
CA GLU A 84 6.32 -6.48 -2.43
C GLU A 84 6.85 -7.32 -1.28
N MET A 85 7.74 -6.78 -0.46
CA MET A 85 8.21 -7.48 0.74
C MET A 85 7.10 -7.66 1.77
N HIS A 86 6.03 -6.86 1.70
CA HIS A 86 4.85 -6.98 2.57
C HIS A 86 3.69 -7.71 1.88
N ARG A 87 3.94 -8.36 0.74
CA ARG A 87 2.91 -9.01 -0.05
C ARG A 87 2.04 -9.96 0.76
N ASP A 88 2.68 -10.84 1.52
CA ASP A 88 1.95 -11.86 2.29
C ASP A 88 1.04 -11.22 3.34
N GLU A 89 1.50 -10.14 3.98
CA GLU A 89 0.71 -9.42 4.96
C GLU A 89 -0.50 -8.75 4.31
N ILE A 90 -0.31 -8.15 3.13
CA ILE A 90 -1.39 -7.51 2.37
C ILE A 90 -2.42 -8.57 1.97
N LEU A 91 -1.97 -9.67 1.39
CA LEU A 91 -2.87 -10.75 0.96
C LEU A 91 -3.64 -11.34 2.13
N LYS A 92 -2.97 -11.52 3.28
CA LYS A 92 -3.63 -12.03 4.48
C LYS A 92 -4.74 -11.11 4.96
N ALA A 93 -4.47 -9.80 4.98
CA ALA A 93 -5.47 -8.81 5.38
C ALA A 93 -6.67 -8.80 4.43
N LEU A 94 -6.42 -8.91 3.12
CA LEU A 94 -7.47 -8.92 2.12
C LEU A 94 -8.30 -10.19 2.19
N LYS A 95 -7.67 -11.35 2.34
CA LYS A 95 -8.39 -12.63 2.48
C LYS A 95 -9.30 -12.61 3.71
N LYS A 96 -8.78 -12.11 4.82
CA LYS A 96 -9.56 -11.99 6.04
C LYS A 96 -10.76 -11.06 5.83
N SER A 97 -10.58 -9.95 5.13
CA SER A 97 -11.64 -9.01 4.84
C SER A 97 -12.75 -9.62 3.98
N LEU A 98 -12.38 -10.50 3.05
CA LEU A 98 -13.34 -11.14 2.14
C LEU A 98 -14.10 -12.29 2.79
N GLU A 99 -13.61 -12.82 3.90
CA GLU A 99 -14.28 -13.90 4.64
C GLU A 99 -15.42 -13.42 5.53
N THR A 100 -15.50 -12.13 5.78
CA THR A 100 -16.54 -11.56 6.64
C THR A 100 -17.73 -10.97 5.83
#